data_319fd24f9fa8bd81e2e4dbce90be0c14
#
_entry.id   319fd24f9fa8bd81e2e4dbce90be0c14
#
_cell.length_a   1.000
_cell.length_b   1.000
_cell.length_c   1.000
_cell.angle_alpha   90.00
_cell.angle_beta   90.00
_cell.angle_gamma   90.00
#
_symmetry.space_group_name_H-M   'P 1'
#
loop_
_entity.id
_entity.type
_entity.pdbx_description
1 polymer ?
#
loop_
_entity_poly.entity_id
_entity_poly.type
_entity_poly.pdbx_seq_one_letter_code
_entity_poly.pdbx_strand_id
1 'polypeptide(L)'
;MNPVGILLAAGRGRRFDPGGAANKLLQPLAGAGGDCVVAASARRLLSCLDTVVAVVAPDDGGVAVLLRALGCEVTVCPDADSGMAASLVYAIGHSLSLNLPQNAPQNRPQTRPQGWLIALGDMPFVRADTIAALRDALVAGAGIVVPVHGGRRGNPAGFGAASLPDLLALHGDQGARAIIKAGVVTEVQVDDPGIFSDIDTRSDLPKTSTLP
;
A
#
# COMPACT_ATOMS: atom_id res chain seq x y z
N MET A 1 7.89 -13.82 -11.68
CA MET A 1 7.78 -13.37 -10.27
C MET A 1 6.57 -12.48 -10.11
N ASN A 2 5.89 -12.56 -8.98
CA ASN A 2 4.76 -11.68 -8.69
C ASN A 2 5.23 -10.25 -8.39
N PRO A 3 4.40 -9.22 -8.59
CA PRO A 3 4.68 -7.88 -8.11
C PRO A 3 4.73 -7.86 -6.58
N VAL A 4 5.50 -6.91 -6.02
CA VAL A 4 5.59 -6.68 -4.57
C VAL A 4 4.50 -5.69 -4.16
N GLY A 5 3.77 -5.99 -3.08
CA GLY A 5 2.87 -5.04 -2.44
C GLY A 5 3.66 -4.02 -1.64
N ILE A 6 3.33 -2.75 -1.80
CA ILE A 6 3.82 -1.66 -0.96
C ILE A 6 2.64 -1.11 -0.16
N LEU A 7 2.68 -1.23 1.16
CA LEU A 7 1.66 -0.69 2.06
C LEU A 7 2.19 0.59 2.72
N LEU A 8 1.64 1.73 2.32
CA LEU A 8 2.01 3.02 2.91
C LEU A 8 1.26 3.23 4.24
N ALA A 9 1.97 3.11 5.34
CA ALA A 9 1.46 3.19 6.70
C ALA A 9 2.22 4.22 7.59
N ALA A 10 2.90 5.19 6.96
CA ALA A 10 3.71 6.19 7.64
C ALA A 10 3.00 7.54 7.87
N GLY A 11 1.71 7.64 7.52
CA GLY A 11 0.93 8.88 7.65
C GLY A 11 0.60 9.23 9.10
N ARG A 12 0.74 10.51 9.47
CA ARG A 12 0.53 11.02 10.85
C ARG A 12 -0.93 11.09 11.30
N GLY A 13 -1.90 10.98 10.38
CA GLY A 13 -3.33 11.01 10.73
C GLY A 13 -3.81 12.31 11.39
N ARG A 14 -3.19 13.48 11.10
CA ARG A 14 -3.48 14.77 11.75
C ARG A 14 -4.94 15.23 11.63
N ARG A 15 -5.64 14.81 10.57
CA ARG A 15 -7.08 15.09 10.39
C ARG A 15 -7.95 14.20 11.26
N PHE A 16 -7.50 12.99 11.55
CA PHE A 16 -8.20 12.02 12.38
C PHE A 16 -8.14 12.42 13.87
N ASP A 17 -6.96 12.77 14.33
CA ASP A 17 -6.71 13.25 15.68
C ASP A 17 -5.61 14.33 15.69
N PRO A 18 -5.98 15.63 15.73
CA PRO A 18 -5.02 16.72 15.77
C PRO A 18 -4.12 16.68 17.02
N GLY A 19 -4.61 16.10 18.12
CA GLY A 19 -3.87 15.97 19.38
C GLY A 19 -2.86 14.81 19.37
N GLY A 20 -2.91 13.92 18.37
CA GLY A 20 -1.97 12.81 18.20
C GLY A 20 -2.12 11.68 19.23
N ALA A 21 -3.16 11.71 20.07
CA ALA A 21 -3.40 10.67 21.08
C ALA A 21 -3.91 9.34 20.49
N ALA A 22 -4.58 9.40 19.34
CA ALA A 22 -5.19 8.25 18.68
C ALA A 22 -4.58 8.03 17.28
N ASN A 23 -3.95 6.88 17.09
CA ASN A 23 -3.48 6.47 15.76
C ASN A 23 -4.65 5.93 14.93
N LYS A 24 -4.96 6.56 13.78
CA LYS A 24 -6.08 6.15 12.90
C LYS A 24 -5.93 4.72 12.38
N LEU A 25 -4.69 4.29 12.12
CA LEU A 25 -4.39 2.96 11.57
C LEU A 25 -4.68 1.82 12.55
N LEU A 26 -4.63 2.11 13.84
CA LEU A 26 -4.92 1.16 14.91
C LEU A 26 -6.38 1.19 15.40
N GLN A 27 -7.22 2.02 14.79
CA GLN A 27 -8.64 2.06 15.18
C GLN A 27 -9.36 0.76 14.79
N PRO A 28 -10.18 0.21 15.66
CA PRO A 28 -10.94 -0.99 15.38
C PRO A 28 -11.99 -0.75 14.28
N LEU A 29 -12.16 -1.73 13.40
CA LEU A 29 -13.19 -1.72 12.37
C LEU A 29 -14.38 -2.58 12.83
N ALA A 30 -15.55 -1.97 12.92
CA ALA A 30 -16.77 -2.70 13.20
C ALA A 30 -17.05 -3.73 12.09
N GLY A 31 -17.34 -4.97 12.46
CA GLY A 31 -17.68 -6.04 11.51
C GLY A 31 -16.47 -6.71 10.82
N ALA A 32 -15.23 -6.30 11.11
CA ALA A 32 -14.02 -6.86 10.49
C ALA A 32 -13.33 -7.96 11.32
N GLY A 33 -14.10 -8.72 12.11
CA GLY A 33 -13.53 -9.84 12.88
C GLY A 33 -12.52 -9.45 13.97
N GLY A 34 -12.54 -8.18 14.40
CA GLY A 34 -11.59 -7.64 15.40
C GLY A 34 -10.35 -6.97 14.78
N ASP A 35 -10.24 -6.88 13.46
CA ASP A 35 -9.16 -6.17 12.79
C ASP A 35 -9.26 -4.64 13.01
N CYS A 36 -8.10 -3.99 13.07
CA CYS A 36 -8.01 -2.54 12.94
C CYS A 36 -7.78 -2.13 11.48
N VAL A 37 -7.84 -0.83 11.21
CA VAL A 37 -7.76 -0.24 9.85
C VAL A 37 -6.57 -0.80 9.05
N VAL A 38 -5.35 -0.70 9.58
CA VAL A 38 -4.17 -1.15 8.84
C VAL A 38 -4.08 -2.66 8.72
N ALA A 39 -4.59 -3.42 9.69
CA ALA A 39 -4.60 -4.87 9.65
C ALA A 39 -5.51 -5.37 8.51
N ALA A 40 -6.69 -4.79 8.35
CA ALA A 40 -7.59 -5.12 7.25
C ALA A 40 -6.95 -4.83 5.88
N SER A 41 -6.31 -3.66 5.70
CA SER A 41 -5.58 -3.32 4.47
C SER A 41 -4.44 -4.31 4.19
N ALA A 42 -3.63 -4.64 5.21
CA ALA A 42 -2.51 -5.56 5.10
C ALA A 42 -2.96 -6.98 4.71
N ARG A 43 -4.00 -7.52 5.37
CA ARG A 43 -4.53 -8.86 5.08
C ARG A 43 -5.03 -9.00 3.66
N ARG A 44 -5.66 -7.95 3.10
CA ARG A 44 -6.11 -7.94 1.70
C ARG A 44 -4.93 -8.07 0.73
N LEU A 45 -3.85 -7.33 0.97
CA LEU A 45 -2.63 -7.44 0.16
C LEU A 45 -1.97 -8.82 0.31
N LEU A 46 -1.80 -9.31 1.54
CA LEU A 46 -1.18 -10.59 1.85
C LEU A 46 -1.97 -11.79 1.28
N SER A 47 -3.28 -11.65 1.10
CA SER A 47 -4.10 -12.70 0.47
C SER A 47 -3.88 -12.81 -1.05
N CYS A 48 -3.27 -11.81 -1.69
CA CYS A 48 -3.11 -11.73 -3.14
C CYS A 48 -1.65 -11.68 -3.61
N LEU A 49 -0.70 -11.35 -2.72
CA LEU A 49 0.70 -11.09 -3.06
C LEU A 49 1.62 -11.89 -2.12
N ASP A 50 2.68 -12.47 -2.69
CA ASP A 50 3.64 -13.30 -1.93
C ASP A 50 4.52 -12.47 -0.98
N THR A 51 4.73 -11.19 -1.32
CA THR A 51 5.56 -10.27 -0.53
C THR A 51 4.85 -8.93 -0.41
N VAL A 52 4.72 -8.44 0.82
CA VAL A 52 4.19 -7.11 1.13
C VAL A 52 5.19 -6.37 2.01
N VAL A 53 5.70 -5.26 1.50
CA VAL A 53 6.55 -4.33 2.24
C VAL A 53 5.68 -3.22 2.80
N ALA A 54 5.61 -3.12 4.11
CA ALA A 54 4.93 -2.03 4.79
C ALA A 54 5.96 -0.99 5.27
N VAL A 55 5.71 0.28 4.96
CA VAL A 55 6.53 1.38 5.46
C VAL A 55 5.78 2.14 6.54
N VAL A 56 6.47 2.36 7.65
CA VAL A 56 5.96 3.09 8.82
C VAL A 56 6.86 4.27 9.17
N ALA A 57 6.33 5.21 9.95
CA ALA A 57 7.12 6.27 10.56
C ALA A 57 7.89 5.74 11.81
N PRO A 58 8.94 6.44 12.29
CA PRO A 58 9.65 6.04 13.52
C PRO A 58 8.75 5.90 14.73
N ASP A 59 7.78 6.83 14.89
CA ASP A 59 6.82 6.85 16.01
C ASP A 59 5.46 6.31 15.56
N ASP A 60 5.42 5.04 15.18
CA ASP A 60 4.23 4.39 14.58
C ASP A 60 3.16 3.94 15.58
N GLY A 61 3.42 4.04 16.90
CA GLY A 61 2.47 3.66 17.96
C GLY A 61 2.16 2.15 18.00
N GLY A 62 3.01 1.29 17.43
CA GLY A 62 2.84 -0.16 17.43
C GLY A 62 2.35 -0.75 16.09
N VAL A 63 2.15 0.08 15.06
CA VAL A 63 1.77 -0.37 13.70
C VAL A 63 2.79 -1.35 13.15
N ALA A 64 4.10 -1.09 13.31
CA ALA A 64 5.17 -1.97 12.84
C ALA A 64 5.10 -3.36 13.47
N VAL A 65 4.85 -3.43 14.78
CA VAL A 65 4.74 -4.71 15.52
C VAL A 65 3.58 -5.53 14.98
N LEU A 66 2.43 -4.89 14.79
CA LEU A 66 1.24 -5.53 14.24
C LEU A 66 1.47 -6.04 12.82
N LEU A 67 2.03 -5.21 11.94
CA LEU A 67 2.25 -5.58 10.54
C LEU A 67 3.24 -6.73 10.38
N ARG A 68 4.32 -6.76 11.21
CA ARG A 68 5.24 -7.92 11.24
C ARG A 68 4.53 -9.19 11.70
N ALA A 69 3.69 -9.11 12.74
CA ALA A 69 2.91 -10.25 13.22
C ALA A 69 1.94 -10.79 12.15
N LEU A 70 1.48 -9.96 11.23
CA LEU A 70 0.64 -10.35 10.09
C LEU A 70 1.43 -10.98 8.94
N GLY A 71 2.75 -10.87 8.92
CA GLY A 71 3.62 -11.41 7.87
C GLY A 71 4.10 -10.37 6.84
N CYS A 72 3.94 -9.08 7.10
CA CYS A 72 4.55 -8.06 6.27
C CYS A 72 6.05 -7.91 6.57
N GLU A 73 6.84 -7.67 5.53
CA GLU A 73 8.17 -7.08 5.66
C GLU A 73 8.01 -5.61 6.04
N VAL A 74 8.59 -5.20 7.17
CA VAL A 74 8.37 -3.84 7.68
C VAL A 74 9.65 -3.04 7.68
N THR A 75 9.60 -1.87 7.05
CA THR A 75 10.68 -0.90 7.06
C THR A 75 10.23 0.42 7.71
N VAL A 76 11.16 1.08 8.41
CA VAL A 76 10.91 2.37 9.09
C VAL A 76 11.54 3.48 8.25
N CYS A 77 10.74 4.39 7.74
CA CYS A 77 11.23 5.55 6.99
C CYS A 77 11.59 6.68 7.96
N PRO A 78 12.87 7.04 8.13
CA PRO A 78 13.27 8.10 9.05
C PRO A 78 12.71 9.47 8.64
N ASP A 79 12.57 9.70 7.33
CA ASP A 79 12.11 10.95 6.74
C ASP A 79 10.61 10.93 6.35
N ALA A 80 9.79 10.15 7.06
CA ALA A 80 8.37 10.00 6.75
C ALA A 80 7.58 11.33 6.74
N ASP A 81 8.05 12.31 7.52
CA ASP A 81 7.46 13.66 7.58
C ASP A 81 7.77 14.53 6.35
N SER A 82 8.73 14.13 5.51
CA SER A 82 9.06 14.83 4.25
C SER A 82 8.05 14.60 3.13
N GLY A 83 6.97 13.87 3.39
CA GLY A 83 5.87 13.63 2.46
C GLY A 83 5.74 12.18 2.01
N MET A 84 4.65 11.89 1.32
CA MET A 84 4.30 10.53 0.87
C MET A 84 5.39 9.91 -0.03
N ALA A 85 6.03 10.72 -0.88
CA ALA A 85 7.07 10.26 -1.79
C ALA A 85 8.27 9.68 -1.04
N ALA A 86 8.71 10.30 0.07
CA ALA A 86 9.83 9.80 0.87
C ALA A 86 9.56 8.37 1.38
N SER A 87 8.38 8.14 1.94
CA SER A 87 7.96 6.81 2.39
C SER A 87 7.89 5.80 1.26
N LEU A 88 7.35 6.20 0.09
CA LEU A 88 7.23 5.32 -1.07
C LEU A 88 8.61 4.94 -1.63
N VAL A 89 9.49 5.91 -1.86
CA VAL A 89 10.86 5.67 -2.35
C VAL A 89 11.62 4.75 -1.40
N TYR A 90 11.49 4.98 -0.08
CA TYR A 90 12.13 4.16 0.93
C TYR A 90 11.64 2.70 0.90
N ALA A 91 10.32 2.48 0.79
CA ALA A 91 9.73 1.15 0.68
C ALA A 91 10.13 0.42 -0.61
N ILE A 92 10.17 1.12 -1.76
CA ILE A 92 10.65 0.56 -3.03
C ILE A 92 12.11 0.13 -2.89
N GLY A 93 12.98 1.01 -2.36
CA GLY A 93 14.39 0.70 -2.10
C GLY A 93 14.57 -0.54 -1.21
N HIS A 94 13.78 -0.62 -0.12
CA HIS A 94 13.78 -1.79 0.76
C HIS A 94 13.34 -3.07 0.02
N SER A 95 12.30 -3.00 -0.79
CA SER A 95 11.82 -4.16 -1.57
C SER A 95 12.88 -4.73 -2.52
N LEU A 96 13.72 -3.87 -3.06
CA LEU A 96 14.84 -4.30 -3.91
C LEU A 96 15.93 -5.01 -3.11
N SER A 97 16.18 -4.61 -1.85
CA SER A 97 17.17 -5.24 -0.97
C SER A 97 16.77 -6.62 -0.46
N LEU A 98 15.47 -6.90 -0.31
CA LEU A 98 14.96 -8.21 0.12
C LEU A 98 15.33 -9.34 -0.85
N ASN A 99 15.49 -9.03 -2.12
CA ASN A 99 15.84 -10.00 -3.17
C ASN A 99 17.35 -10.16 -3.38
N LEU A 100 18.17 -9.55 -2.52
CA LEU A 100 19.61 -9.73 -2.49
C LEU A 100 19.93 -10.77 -1.42
N PRO A 101 20.21 -12.06 -1.77
CA PRO A 101 20.69 -13.01 -0.77
C PRO A 101 22.03 -12.49 -0.25
N GLN A 102 22.13 -12.22 1.04
CA GLN A 102 23.36 -11.73 1.68
C GLN A 102 24.54 -12.66 1.55
N ASN A 103 24.31 -13.91 1.07
CA ASN A 103 25.33 -14.95 0.89
C ASN A 103 25.15 -15.77 -0.41
N ALA A 104 24.46 -15.27 -1.43
CA ALA A 104 24.32 -16.03 -2.68
C ALA A 104 25.57 -15.93 -3.56
N PRO A 105 25.94 -17.02 -4.27
CA PRO A 105 26.97 -16.97 -5.31
C PRO A 105 26.59 -15.88 -6.34
N GLN A 106 27.58 -15.07 -6.76
CA GLN A 106 27.40 -13.93 -7.67
C GLN A 106 26.79 -14.28 -9.04
N ASN A 107 26.57 -15.56 -9.33
CA ASN A 107 26.04 -16.08 -10.60
C ASN A 107 24.55 -16.44 -10.59
N ARG A 108 23.78 -16.15 -9.51
CA ARG A 108 22.35 -16.37 -9.53
C ARG A 108 21.67 -15.15 -10.15
N PRO A 109 20.78 -15.31 -11.14
CA PRO A 109 20.04 -14.16 -11.70
C PRO A 109 19.29 -13.49 -10.53
N GLN A 110 19.61 -12.22 -10.29
CA GLN A 110 18.88 -11.38 -9.33
C GLN A 110 17.46 -11.22 -9.87
N THR A 111 16.53 -11.90 -9.25
CA THR A 111 15.13 -11.84 -9.65
C THR A 111 14.54 -10.53 -9.11
N ARG A 112 14.58 -9.50 -9.95
CA ARG A 112 13.92 -8.22 -9.64
C ARG A 112 12.40 -8.39 -9.61
N PRO A 113 11.68 -7.63 -8.76
CA PRO A 113 10.22 -7.59 -8.81
C PRO A 113 9.73 -7.26 -10.23
N GLN A 114 8.66 -7.91 -10.69
CA GLN A 114 8.02 -7.55 -11.96
C GLN A 114 7.30 -6.19 -11.90
N GLY A 115 7.13 -5.66 -10.70
CA GLY A 115 6.49 -4.39 -10.45
C GLY A 115 6.10 -4.24 -8.98
N TRP A 116 5.35 -3.19 -8.70
CA TRP A 116 4.89 -2.83 -7.37
C TRP A 116 3.40 -2.48 -7.40
N LEU A 117 2.63 -3.01 -6.44
CA LEU A 117 1.26 -2.60 -6.18
C LEU A 117 1.23 -1.72 -4.93
N ILE A 118 1.00 -0.43 -5.11
CA ILE A 118 1.09 0.58 -4.05
C ILE A 118 -0.30 0.80 -3.47
N ALA A 119 -0.48 0.43 -2.20
CA ALA A 119 -1.71 0.57 -1.45
C ALA A 119 -1.53 1.46 -0.22
N LEU A 120 -2.63 2.04 0.24
CA LEU A 120 -2.67 2.90 1.42
C LEU A 120 -3.14 2.10 2.64
N GLY A 121 -2.47 2.29 3.78
CA GLY A 121 -2.79 1.59 5.03
C GLY A 121 -4.14 1.98 5.63
N ASP A 122 -4.70 3.09 5.21
CA ASP A 122 -5.98 3.63 5.65
C ASP A 122 -7.16 3.34 4.70
N MET A 123 -6.99 2.42 3.75
CA MET A 123 -8.04 1.99 2.81
C MET A 123 -8.46 0.52 3.05
N PRO A 124 -9.09 0.21 4.18
CA PRO A 124 -9.40 -1.16 4.60
C PRO A 124 -10.52 -1.84 3.79
N PHE A 125 -11.24 -1.07 2.97
CA PHE A 125 -12.42 -1.56 2.25
C PHE A 125 -12.13 -2.03 0.83
N VAL A 126 -10.90 -1.85 0.33
CA VAL A 126 -10.49 -2.38 -0.97
C VAL A 126 -10.61 -3.90 -0.97
N ARG A 127 -11.29 -4.46 -1.96
CA ARG A 127 -11.55 -5.90 -2.06
C ARG A 127 -10.32 -6.67 -2.55
N ALA A 128 -10.20 -7.92 -2.10
CA ALA A 128 -9.14 -8.82 -2.57
C ALA A 128 -9.22 -9.06 -4.09
N ASP A 129 -10.43 -9.16 -4.65
CA ASP A 129 -10.65 -9.34 -6.10
C ASP A 129 -10.06 -8.18 -6.91
N THR A 130 -10.20 -6.95 -6.42
CA THR A 130 -9.58 -5.76 -7.02
C THR A 130 -8.05 -5.87 -7.03
N ILE A 131 -7.46 -6.23 -5.90
CA ILE A 131 -6.01 -6.41 -5.76
C ILE A 131 -5.50 -7.51 -6.70
N ALA A 132 -6.21 -8.64 -6.76
CA ALA A 132 -5.88 -9.75 -7.65
C ALA A 132 -5.94 -9.34 -9.13
N ALA A 133 -6.99 -8.62 -9.54
CA ALA A 133 -7.14 -8.14 -10.92
C ALA A 133 -6.01 -7.19 -11.34
N LEU A 134 -5.59 -6.28 -10.45
CA LEU A 134 -4.45 -5.39 -10.70
C LEU A 134 -3.12 -6.14 -10.76
N ARG A 135 -2.90 -7.11 -9.85
CA ARG A 135 -1.74 -8.00 -9.89
C ARG A 135 -1.66 -8.73 -11.22
N ASP A 136 -2.76 -9.31 -11.68
CA ASP A 136 -2.82 -10.12 -12.90
C ASP A 136 -2.55 -9.25 -14.14
N ALA A 137 -3.03 -8.01 -14.17
CA ALA A 137 -2.73 -7.06 -15.23
C ALA A 137 -1.22 -6.70 -15.26
N LEU A 138 -0.57 -6.52 -14.10
CA LEU A 138 0.88 -6.32 -14.02
C LEU A 138 1.65 -7.56 -14.50
N VAL A 139 1.23 -8.75 -14.09
CA VAL A 139 1.83 -10.03 -14.53
C VAL A 139 1.68 -10.21 -16.04
N ALA A 140 0.58 -9.74 -16.62
CA ALA A 140 0.35 -9.71 -18.06
C ALA A 140 1.19 -8.66 -18.81
N GLY A 141 1.99 -7.84 -18.08
CA GLY A 141 2.93 -6.88 -18.68
C GLY A 141 2.43 -5.44 -18.78
N ALA A 142 1.32 -5.09 -18.11
CA ALA A 142 0.89 -3.71 -18.07
C ALA A 142 1.93 -2.82 -17.35
N GLY A 143 2.22 -1.63 -17.91
CA GLY A 143 3.19 -0.70 -17.36
C GLY A 143 2.68 0.05 -16.13
N ILE A 144 1.46 0.57 -16.20
CA ILE A 144 0.75 1.22 -15.08
C ILE A 144 -0.67 0.70 -15.07
N VAL A 145 -1.18 0.32 -13.90
CA VAL A 145 -2.55 -0.17 -13.73
C VAL A 145 -3.26 0.59 -12.63
N VAL A 146 -4.53 0.90 -12.84
CA VAL A 146 -5.40 1.50 -11.81
C VAL A 146 -6.79 0.87 -11.84
N PRO A 147 -7.47 0.71 -10.70
CA PRO A 147 -8.85 0.24 -10.68
C PRO A 147 -9.78 1.38 -11.08
N VAL A 148 -10.87 1.03 -11.76
CA VAL A 148 -11.94 1.96 -12.15
C VAL A 148 -13.28 1.40 -11.70
N HIS A 149 -14.03 2.19 -10.93
CA HIS A 149 -15.41 1.90 -10.55
C HIS A 149 -16.29 3.11 -10.91
N GLY A 150 -17.40 2.88 -11.62
CA GLY A 150 -18.29 3.95 -12.06
C GLY A 150 -17.61 5.04 -12.90
N GLY A 151 -16.62 4.68 -13.73
CA GLY A 151 -15.88 5.62 -14.58
C GLY A 151 -14.83 6.47 -13.84
N ARG A 152 -14.55 6.21 -12.56
CA ARG A 152 -13.58 6.93 -11.75
C ARG A 152 -12.42 6.02 -11.34
N ARG A 153 -11.19 6.54 -11.49
CA ARG A 153 -9.96 5.86 -11.04
C ARG A 153 -9.80 5.95 -9.52
N GLY A 154 -9.39 4.84 -8.88
CA GLY A 154 -9.16 4.76 -7.44
C GLY A 154 -7.80 4.18 -7.09
N ASN A 155 -7.66 3.71 -5.84
CA ASN A 155 -6.51 2.99 -5.31
C ASN A 155 -6.85 1.50 -5.08
N PRO A 156 -5.84 0.62 -5.02
CA PRO A 156 -4.39 0.85 -5.16
C PRO A 156 -3.96 1.05 -6.62
N ALA A 157 -2.73 1.53 -6.84
CA ALA A 157 -2.16 1.67 -8.18
C ALA A 157 -0.97 0.72 -8.36
N GLY A 158 -0.85 0.11 -9.54
CA GLY A 158 0.25 -0.78 -9.86
C GLY A 158 1.20 -0.19 -10.89
N PHE A 159 2.49 -0.53 -10.76
CA PHE A 159 3.57 -0.04 -11.61
C PHE A 159 4.46 -1.22 -12.00
N GLY A 160 4.64 -1.45 -13.29
CA GLY A 160 5.57 -2.44 -13.83
C GLY A 160 7.03 -2.06 -13.57
N ALA A 161 7.93 -3.02 -13.73
CA ALA A 161 9.36 -2.84 -13.45
C ALA A 161 10.01 -1.66 -14.21
N ALA A 162 9.52 -1.32 -15.40
CA ALA A 162 10.00 -0.19 -16.20
C ALA A 162 9.77 1.18 -15.50
N SER A 163 8.81 1.27 -14.58
CA SER A 163 8.52 2.50 -13.82
C SER A 163 9.50 2.74 -12.67
N LEU A 164 10.45 1.83 -12.41
CA LEU A 164 11.37 1.95 -11.27
C LEU A 164 12.15 3.28 -11.24
N PRO A 165 12.75 3.77 -12.34
CA PRO A 165 13.46 5.05 -12.30
C PRO A 165 12.56 6.22 -11.87
N ASP A 166 11.33 6.26 -12.39
CA ASP A 166 10.37 7.31 -12.07
C ASP A 166 9.89 7.22 -10.61
N LEU A 167 9.67 5.98 -10.12
CA LEU A 167 9.29 5.75 -8.72
C LEU A 167 10.40 6.18 -7.75
N LEU A 168 11.67 5.93 -8.07
CA LEU A 168 12.81 6.35 -7.24
C LEU A 168 13.11 7.84 -7.34
N ALA A 169 12.67 8.53 -8.40
CA ALA A 169 12.82 9.97 -8.58
C ALA A 169 11.72 10.80 -7.89
N LEU A 170 10.73 10.16 -7.28
CA LEU A 170 9.64 10.85 -6.59
C LEU A 170 10.14 11.69 -5.42
N HIS A 171 9.54 12.87 -5.23
CA HIS A 171 9.81 13.78 -4.13
C HIS A 171 8.55 14.58 -3.73
N GLY A 172 8.52 15.09 -2.49
CA GLY A 172 7.40 15.88 -1.97
C GLY A 172 6.14 15.07 -1.70
N ASP A 173 4.97 15.73 -1.79
CA ASP A 173 3.69 15.16 -1.36
C ASP A 173 2.86 14.52 -2.48
N GLN A 174 3.31 14.59 -3.74
CA GLN A 174 2.50 14.17 -4.88
C GLN A 174 2.36 12.64 -5.02
N GLY A 175 3.21 11.87 -4.32
CA GLY A 175 3.25 10.42 -4.46
C GLY A 175 3.38 9.98 -5.93
N ALA A 176 2.84 8.81 -6.28
CA ALA A 176 2.92 8.27 -7.63
C ALA A 176 1.91 8.88 -8.63
N ARG A 177 1.09 9.87 -8.23
CA ARG A 177 0.06 10.48 -9.11
C ARG A 177 0.65 11.15 -10.35
N ALA A 178 1.84 11.73 -10.24
CA ALA A 178 2.51 12.37 -11.38
C ALA A 178 2.87 11.33 -12.46
N ILE A 179 3.35 10.15 -12.06
CA ILE A 179 3.68 9.05 -12.98
C ILE A 179 2.41 8.54 -13.68
N ILE A 180 1.31 8.37 -12.94
CA ILE A 180 0.01 7.94 -13.50
C ILE A 180 -0.49 8.96 -14.53
N LYS A 181 -0.33 10.26 -14.25
CA LYS A 181 -0.79 11.33 -15.15
C LYS A 181 0.03 11.42 -16.44
N ALA A 182 1.33 11.13 -16.38
CA ALA A 182 2.24 11.20 -17.52
C ALA A 182 2.29 9.91 -18.35
N GLY A 183 1.95 8.77 -17.77
CA GLY A 183 2.12 7.46 -18.40
C GLY A 183 0.89 6.94 -19.14
N VAL A 184 1.09 5.83 -19.87
CA VAL A 184 0.01 5.05 -20.45
C VAL A 184 -0.56 4.12 -19.38
N VAL A 185 -1.83 4.31 -19.06
CA VAL A 185 -2.50 3.63 -17.95
C VAL A 185 -3.46 2.56 -18.48
N THR A 186 -3.31 1.35 -17.97
CA THR A 186 -4.31 0.27 -18.13
C THR A 186 -5.36 0.41 -17.03
N GLU A 187 -6.59 0.66 -17.41
CA GLU A 187 -7.75 0.74 -16.51
C GLU A 187 -8.35 -0.64 -16.31
N VAL A 188 -8.44 -1.07 -15.06
CA VAL A 188 -9.07 -2.35 -14.66
C VAL A 188 -10.45 -2.04 -14.10
N GLN A 189 -11.51 -2.44 -14.81
CA GLN A 189 -12.89 -2.24 -14.34
C GLN A 189 -13.19 -3.18 -13.18
N VAL A 190 -13.64 -2.61 -12.06
CA VAL A 190 -13.94 -3.35 -10.83
C VAL A 190 -15.30 -2.91 -10.27
N ASP A 191 -16.00 -3.82 -9.61
CA ASP A 191 -17.20 -3.48 -8.83
C ASP A 191 -16.82 -3.34 -7.35
N ASP A 192 -16.02 -2.29 -7.05
CA ASP A 192 -15.46 -2.07 -5.73
C ASP A 192 -15.45 -0.57 -5.36
N PRO A 193 -16.46 -0.07 -4.65
CA PRO A 193 -16.46 1.31 -4.16
C PRO A 193 -15.38 1.56 -3.10
N GLY A 194 -14.82 0.52 -2.48
CA GLY A 194 -13.73 0.61 -1.49
C GLY A 194 -12.46 1.26 -2.03
N ILE A 195 -12.28 1.29 -3.37
CA ILE A 195 -11.13 1.96 -4.01
C ILE A 195 -11.10 3.49 -3.81
N PHE A 196 -12.16 4.06 -3.23
CA PHE A 196 -12.29 5.50 -2.91
C PHE A 196 -12.36 5.78 -1.41
N SER A 197 -12.41 4.72 -0.57
CA SER A 197 -12.83 4.83 0.83
C SER A 197 -11.61 4.75 1.74
N ASP A 198 -10.99 5.90 1.98
CA ASP A 198 -9.95 6.09 2.99
C ASP A 198 -10.56 6.52 4.33
N ILE A 199 -9.90 6.14 5.42
CA ILE A 199 -10.24 6.58 6.78
C ILE A 199 -9.40 7.82 7.10
N ASP A 200 -9.98 9.01 6.93
CA ASP A 200 -9.29 10.27 7.21
C ASP A 200 -9.75 10.95 8.48
N THR A 201 -10.99 10.70 8.89
CA THR A 201 -11.62 11.26 10.09
C THR A 201 -12.31 10.17 10.91
N ARG A 202 -12.70 10.49 12.15
CA ARG A 202 -13.44 9.54 13.00
C ARG A 202 -14.81 9.17 12.42
N SER A 203 -15.40 10.05 11.61
CA SER A 203 -16.70 9.80 10.95
C SER A 203 -16.62 8.78 9.83
N ASP A 204 -15.43 8.50 9.29
CA ASP A 204 -15.21 7.52 8.21
C ASP A 204 -15.14 6.08 8.76
N LEU A 205 -14.98 5.92 10.08
CA LEU A 205 -15.06 4.61 10.71
C LEU A 205 -16.50 4.06 10.63
N PRO A 206 -16.68 2.78 10.27
CA PRO A 206 -17.98 2.13 10.30
C PRO A 206 -18.59 2.25 11.70
N LYS A 207 -19.82 2.74 11.79
CA LYS A 207 -20.55 2.75 13.04
C LYS A 207 -20.82 1.30 13.47
N THR A 208 -20.53 0.97 14.71
CA THR A 208 -20.97 -0.30 15.30
C THR A 208 -22.50 -0.28 15.25
N SER A 209 -23.10 -1.07 14.36
CA SER A 209 -24.54 -1.34 14.47
C SER A 209 -24.75 -2.03 15.79
N THR A 210 -25.21 -1.31 16.78
CA THR A 210 -25.92 -1.91 17.92
C THR A 210 -27.16 -2.57 17.29
N LEU A 211 -27.06 -3.87 17.03
CA LEU A 211 -28.27 -4.67 16.79
C LEU A 211 -29.16 -4.52 18.04
N PRO A 212 -30.45 -4.23 17.84
CA PRO A 212 -31.42 -4.12 18.94
C PRO A 212 -31.57 -5.44 19.68
#